data_812b99c6359f275d292fa1e3b8fd47f5
#
_entry.id   812b99c6359f275d292fa1e3b8fd47f5
#
_cell.length_a   1.000
_cell.length_b   1.000
_cell.length_c   1.000
_cell.angle_alpha   90.00
_cell.angle_beta   90.00
_cell.angle_gamma   90.00
#
_symmetry.space_group_name_H-M   'P 1'
#
loop_
_entity.id
_entity.type
_entity.pdbx_description
1 polymer ?
#
loop_
_entity_poly.entity_id
_entity_poly.type
_entity_poly.pdbx_seq_one_letter_code
_entity_poly.pdbx_strand_id
1 'polypeptide(L)'
;MRWKLLILAVVCAPHAVPQGANLPSAEALTYRVEWRLITAGRARLEWNSIRQPQPGWQAKLHVESVGLVSKLYKVQDDYTTSLNQGMCAVFVQTTSNEGSRQRDAKITFDYTSKKASYLEHDRVKNAVLSAQEIEIPSCVHDVVGGIFFLRTLNLEPGQSVGLPVSDGKKAVVAKVQAMQREDLKVAAGAYKTIRYEVFLFDNVLYRRSAHLYVWLSDDQRKLPVQIQVRMPITIGTITLELEKRE
;
A
#
# COMPACT_ATOMS: atom_id res chain seq x y z
N MET A 1 32.51 -47.77 -22.75
CA MET A 1 31.27 -47.20 -22.23
C MET A 1 31.61 -45.94 -21.44
N ARG A 2 31.40 -44.73 -22.03
CA ARG A 2 31.75 -43.43 -21.43
C ARG A 2 30.47 -42.82 -20.80
N TRP A 3 30.39 -42.79 -19.48
CA TRP A 3 29.31 -42.15 -18.74
C TRP A 3 29.54 -40.62 -18.75
N LYS A 4 28.62 -39.88 -19.39
CA LYS A 4 28.60 -38.42 -19.28
C LYS A 4 27.80 -38.04 -18.04
N LEU A 5 28.47 -37.51 -17.02
CA LEU A 5 27.83 -36.83 -15.89
C LEU A 5 27.21 -35.53 -16.40
N LEU A 6 25.88 -35.45 -16.34
CA LEU A 6 25.15 -34.21 -16.48
C LEU A 6 25.16 -33.49 -15.12
N ILE A 7 25.91 -32.38 -15.06
CA ILE A 7 25.88 -31.47 -13.92
C ILE A 7 24.66 -30.56 -14.09
N LEU A 8 23.65 -30.78 -13.27
CA LEU A 8 22.50 -29.91 -13.19
C LEU A 8 22.89 -28.64 -12.41
N ALA A 9 23.12 -27.53 -13.10
CA ALA A 9 23.35 -26.24 -12.47
C ALA A 9 22.02 -25.71 -11.91
N VAL A 10 21.85 -25.78 -10.59
CA VAL A 10 20.76 -25.10 -9.88
C VAL A 10 21.06 -23.60 -9.92
N VAL A 11 20.36 -22.88 -10.79
CA VAL A 11 20.39 -21.40 -10.82
C VAL A 11 19.59 -20.92 -9.61
N CYS A 12 20.29 -20.63 -8.49
CA CYS A 12 19.73 -19.85 -7.38
C CYS A 12 19.44 -18.44 -7.90
N ALA A 13 18.16 -18.10 -8.09
CA ALA A 13 17.76 -16.72 -8.32
C ALA A 13 18.14 -15.88 -7.09
N PRO A 14 18.84 -14.75 -7.26
CA PRO A 14 19.20 -13.90 -6.13
C PRO A 14 17.91 -13.34 -5.52
N HIS A 15 17.68 -13.67 -4.25
CA HIS A 15 16.71 -12.96 -3.44
C HIS A 15 17.23 -11.53 -3.33
N ALA A 16 16.48 -10.57 -3.87
CA ALA A 16 16.77 -9.15 -3.74
C ALA A 16 16.72 -8.80 -2.24
N VAL A 17 17.88 -8.72 -1.61
CA VAL A 17 18.02 -8.17 -0.26
C VAL A 17 17.66 -6.70 -0.39
N PRO A 18 16.71 -6.15 0.37
CA PRO A 18 16.43 -4.74 0.35
C PRO A 18 17.68 -3.98 0.77
N GLN A 19 18.33 -3.33 -0.19
CA GLN A 19 19.37 -2.33 0.12
C GLN A 19 18.67 -1.23 0.88
N GLY A 20 19.18 -0.90 2.07
CA GLY A 20 18.55 -0.04 3.05
C GLY A 20 17.83 1.17 2.44
N ALA A 21 16.54 1.24 2.69
CA ALA A 21 15.68 2.30 2.19
C ALA A 21 16.21 3.66 2.64
N ASN A 22 16.53 4.55 1.71
CA ASN A 22 16.78 5.97 2.00
C ASN A 22 15.47 6.70 2.32
N LEU A 23 14.59 6.07 3.11
CA LEU A 23 13.40 6.72 3.59
C LEU A 23 13.78 7.75 4.66
N PRO A 24 13.23 8.97 4.62
CA PRO A 24 13.46 9.95 5.65
C PRO A 24 12.92 9.47 6.99
N SER A 25 13.45 9.98 8.10
CA SER A 25 12.96 9.66 9.44
C SER A 25 11.52 10.15 9.68
N ALA A 26 11.11 11.21 8.97
CA ALA A 26 9.77 11.75 8.94
C ALA A 26 9.48 12.37 7.57
N GLU A 27 8.26 12.21 7.09
CA GLU A 27 7.77 12.81 5.85
C GLU A 27 6.25 12.93 5.90
N ALA A 28 5.70 14.00 5.34
CA ALA A 28 4.27 14.12 5.11
C ALA A 28 4.01 14.53 3.66
N LEU A 29 3.08 13.82 3.03
CA LEU A 29 2.69 13.98 1.63
C LEU A 29 1.19 14.29 1.57
N THR A 30 0.82 15.40 0.96
CA THR A 30 -0.57 15.78 0.75
C THR A 30 -0.93 15.58 -0.70
N TYR A 31 -2.10 14.93 -0.92
CA TYR A 31 -2.61 14.62 -2.24
C TYR A 31 -3.96 15.24 -2.47
N ARG A 32 -4.19 15.72 -3.69
CA ARG A 32 -5.53 15.94 -4.24
C ARG A 32 -6.08 14.59 -4.69
N VAL A 33 -7.30 14.29 -4.29
CA VAL A 33 -8.02 13.09 -4.74
C VAL A 33 -9.00 13.49 -5.82
N GLU A 34 -8.86 12.89 -6.99
CA GLU A 34 -9.77 13.08 -8.12
C GLU A 34 -10.59 11.83 -8.37
N TRP A 35 -11.85 12.01 -8.70
CA TRP A 35 -12.75 10.98 -9.19
C TRP A 35 -13.42 11.47 -10.47
N ARG A 36 -13.24 10.74 -11.57
CA ARG A 36 -13.76 11.11 -12.88
C ARG A 36 -13.43 12.58 -13.26
N LEU A 37 -12.20 13.00 -13.02
CA LEU A 37 -11.67 14.33 -13.35
C LEU A 37 -12.26 15.49 -12.50
N ILE A 38 -13.00 15.20 -11.44
CA ILE A 38 -13.42 16.21 -10.47
C ILE A 38 -12.66 16.03 -9.16
N THR A 39 -12.33 17.12 -8.51
CA THR A 39 -11.75 17.05 -7.15
C THR A 39 -12.78 16.49 -6.20
N ALA A 40 -12.51 15.28 -5.71
CA ALA A 40 -13.40 14.52 -4.85
C ALA A 40 -13.00 14.58 -3.38
N GLY A 41 -11.71 14.77 -3.10
CA GLY A 41 -11.20 14.71 -1.74
C GLY A 41 -9.78 15.20 -1.61
N ARG A 42 -9.24 15.01 -0.41
CA ARG A 42 -7.82 15.15 -0.06
C ARG A 42 -7.36 13.91 0.67
N ALA A 43 -6.08 13.60 0.54
CA ALA A 43 -5.44 12.56 1.32
C ALA A 43 -4.12 13.11 1.89
N ARG A 44 -3.81 12.74 3.14
CA ARG A 44 -2.55 13.06 3.78
C ARG A 44 -1.89 11.75 4.24
N LEU A 45 -0.71 11.48 3.71
CA LEU A 45 0.09 10.31 4.03
C LEU A 45 1.31 10.76 4.83
N GLU A 46 1.43 10.27 6.05
CA GLU A 46 2.54 10.56 6.95
C GLU A 46 3.38 9.32 7.19
N TRP A 47 4.67 9.53 7.36
CA TRP A 47 5.65 8.51 7.64
C TRP A 47 6.58 9.00 8.75
N ASN A 48 6.77 8.16 9.78
CA ASN A 48 7.63 8.48 10.90
C ASN A 48 8.41 7.24 11.37
N SER A 49 9.69 7.43 11.70
CA SER A 49 10.44 6.41 12.42
C SER A 49 10.01 6.35 13.88
N ILE A 50 9.85 5.15 14.43
CA ILE A 50 9.55 4.91 15.84
C ILE A 50 10.79 4.32 16.49
N ARG A 51 11.15 4.80 17.70
CA ARG A 51 12.29 4.29 18.46
C ARG A 51 11.88 3.43 19.66
N GLN A 52 10.71 3.67 20.23
CA GLN A 52 10.20 2.98 21.43
C GLN A 52 8.73 2.60 21.24
N PRO A 53 8.22 1.51 21.84
CA PRO A 53 8.97 0.53 22.65
C PRO A 53 9.90 -0.37 21.85
N GLN A 54 9.66 -0.52 20.54
CA GLN A 54 10.51 -1.26 19.61
C GLN A 54 10.80 -0.40 18.37
N PRO A 55 12.04 -0.40 17.87
CA PRO A 55 12.37 0.33 16.65
C PRO A 55 11.55 -0.16 15.47
N GLY A 56 11.08 0.79 14.66
CA GLY A 56 10.26 0.50 13.49
C GLY A 56 9.77 1.77 12.83
N TRP A 57 8.62 1.67 12.19
CA TRP A 57 8.02 2.74 11.42
C TRP A 57 6.53 2.84 11.67
N GLN A 58 6.00 4.04 11.53
CA GLN A 58 4.56 4.26 11.51
C GLN A 58 4.19 5.03 10.26
N ALA A 59 3.17 4.55 9.54
CA ALA A 59 2.53 5.32 8.49
C ALA A 59 1.08 5.63 8.89
N LYS A 60 0.63 6.84 8.56
CA LYS A 60 -0.75 7.27 8.75
C LYS A 60 -1.28 7.79 7.42
N LEU A 61 -2.50 7.39 7.08
CA LEU A 61 -3.21 7.92 5.94
C LEU A 61 -4.55 8.47 6.41
N HIS A 62 -4.76 9.76 6.21
CA HIS A 62 -6.05 10.40 6.36
C HIS A 62 -6.65 10.70 4.99
N VAL A 63 -7.91 10.36 4.79
CA VAL A 63 -8.63 10.62 3.54
C VAL A 63 -9.96 11.31 3.87
N GLU A 64 -10.25 12.42 3.22
CA GLU A 64 -11.51 13.13 3.35
C GLU A 64 -12.10 13.51 2.00
N SER A 65 -13.43 13.43 1.88
CA SER A 65 -14.14 14.00 0.72
C SER A 65 -14.31 15.51 0.88
N VAL A 66 -14.27 16.25 -0.23
CA VAL A 66 -14.41 17.71 -0.24
C VAL A 66 -15.46 18.18 -1.25
N GLY A 67 -15.86 19.44 -1.15
CA GLY A 67 -16.73 20.11 -2.12
C GLY A 67 -18.09 19.44 -2.30
N LEU A 68 -18.50 19.26 -3.57
CA LEU A 68 -19.78 18.65 -3.92
C LEU A 68 -19.86 17.18 -3.52
N VAL A 69 -18.76 16.45 -3.66
CA VAL A 69 -18.70 15.02 -3.29
C VAL A 69 -18.98 14.83 -1.80
N SER A 70 -18.43 15.68 -0.94
CA SER A 70 -18.67 15.63 0.51
C SER A 70 -20.14 15.91 0.88
N LYS A 71 -20.85 16.71 0.08
CA LYS A 71 -22.30 16.96 0.29
C LYS A 71 -23.17 15.76 -0.11
N LEU A 72 -22.74 14.99 -1.10
CA LEU A 72 -23.46 13.81 -1.59
C LEU A 72 -23.10 12.56 -0.79
N TYR A 73 -21.81 12.39 -0.47
CA TYR A 73 -21.28 11.23 0.26
C TYR A 73 -20.04 11.65 1.04
N LYS A 74 -20.22 11.87 2.34
CA LYS A 74 -19.12 12.25 3.21
C LYS A 74 -18.23 11.05 3.49
N VAL A 75 -16.92 11.21 3.25
CA VAL A 75 -15.87 10.26 3.62
C VAL A 75 -14.90 10.98 4.54
N GLN A 76 -14.53 10.32 5.63
CA GLN A 76 -13.49 10.76 6.56
C GLN A 76 -12.89 9.51 7.21
N ASP A 77 -11.78 9.05 6.66
CA ASP A 77 -11.16 7.80 7.05
C ASP A 77 -9.74 8.03 7.54
N ASP A 78 -9.41 7.38 8.65
CA ASP A 78 -8.09 7.36 9.24
C ASP A 78 -7.55 5.94 9.23
N TYR A 79 -6.34 5.79 8.75
CA TYR A 79 -5.60 4.53 8.70
C TYR A 79 -4.24 4.73 9.36
N THR A 80 -3.89 3.87 10.28
CA THR A 80 -2.57 3.85 10.92
C THR A 80 -1.99 2.46 10.84
N THR A 81 -0.76 2.34 10.36
CA THR A 81 -0.01 1.10 10.38
C THR A 81 1.31 1.29 11.14
N SER A 82 1.66 0.32 11.96
CA SER A 82 2.97 0.19 12.59
C SER A 82 3.72 -0.96 11.96
N LEU A 83 4.96 -0.70 11.58
CA LEU A 83 5.84 -1.65 10.90
C LEU A 83 7.09 -1.88 11.76
N ASN A 84 7.63 -3.09 11.72
CA ASN A 84 8.93 -3.37 12.33
C ASN A 84 10.09 -2.81 11.47
N GLN A 85 11.34 -3.01 11.90
CA GLN A 85 12.52 -2.54 11.16
C GLN A 85 12.63 -3.12 9.74
N GLY A 86 12.13 -4.34 9.52
CA GLY A 86 12.05 -4.98 8.21
C GLY A 86 10.85 -4.54 7.38
N MET A 87 10.10 -3.51 7.84
CA MET A 87 8.89 -2.98 7.21
C MET A 87 7.71 -3.98 7.14
N CYS A 88 7.78 -5.10 7.89
CA CYS A 88 6.65 -6.01 8.02
C CYS A 88 5.59 -5.36 8.92
N ALA A 89 4.30 -5.49 8.56
CA ALA A 89 3.20 -4.96 9.34
C ALA A 89 3.14 -5.64 10.73
N VAL A 90 3.00 -4.84 11.78
CA VAL A 90 2.84 -5.32 13.17
C VAL A 90 1.41 -5.07 13.66
N PHE A 91 0.90 -3.90 13.34
CA PHE A 91 -0.43 -3.49 13.77
C PHE A 91 -1.03 -2.52 12.75
N VAL A 92 -2.31 -2.70 12.46
CA VAL A 92 -3.09 -1.79 11.62
C VAL A 92 -4.36 -1.41 12.36
N GLN A 93 -4.69 -0.13 12.34
CA GLN A 93 -5.96 0.40 12.81
C GLN A 93 -6.59 1.28 11.75
N THR A 94 -7.88 1.09 11.51
CA THR A 94 -8.67 1.89 10.59
C THR A 94 -9.90 2.41 11.30
N THR A 95 -10.20 3.70 11.14
CA THR A 95 -11.46 4.32 11.53
C THR A 95 -12.09 4.88 10.28
N SER A 96 -13.23 4.32 9.87
CA SER A 96 -13.92 4.72 8.65
C SER A 96 -15.26 5.38 8.95
N ASN A 97 -15.48 6.56 8.35
CA ASN A 97 -16.72 7.30 8.38
C ASN A 97 -17.17 7.57 6.95
N GLU A 98 -18.01 6.68 6.42
CA GLU A 98 -18.46 6.71 5.02
C GLU A 98 -19.98 6.85 4.94
N GLY A 99 -20.49 8.05 4.73
CA GLY A 99 -21.91 8.35 4.78
C GLY A 99 -22.51 8.00 6.14
N SER A 100 -23.44 7.03 6.18
CA SER A 100 -24.04 6.53 7.41
C SER A 100 -23.25 5.39 8.08
N ARG A 101 -22.20 4.87 7.44
CA ARG A 101 -21.36 3.78 7.97
C ARG A 101 -20.25 4.34 8.82
N GLN A 102 -20.13 3.83 10.04
CA GLN A 102 -19.04 4.16 10.96
C GLN A 102 -18.43 2.87 11.48
N ARG A 103 -17.17 2.60 11.15
CA ARG A 103 -16.51 1.34 11.46
C ARG A 103 -15.11 1.55 11.98
N ASP A 104 -14.72 0.73 12.92
CA ASP A 104 -13.34 0.55 13.34
C ASP A 104 -12.88 -0.84 12.98
N ALA A 105 -11.66 -0.96 12.44
CA ALA A 105 -11.03 -2.24 12.23
C ALA A 105 -9.63 -2.24 12.83
N LYS A 106 -9.21 -3.40 13.36
CA LYS A 106 -7.88 -3.64 13.91
C LYS A 106 -7.33 -4.93 13.35
N ILE A 107 -6.03 -4.93 13.03
CA ILE A 107 -5.30 -6.11 12.62
C ILE A 107 -4.03 -6.17 13.46
N THR A 108 -3.78 -7.32 14.08
CA THR A 108 -2.52 -7.59 14.78
C THR A 108 -1.81 -8.73 14.07
N PHE A 109 -0.52 -8.55 13.79
CA PHE A 109 0.32 -9.55 13.13
C PHE A 109 1.31 -10.13 14.14
N ASP A 110 1.18 -11.41 14.44
CA ASP A 110 2.09 -12.16 15.32
C ASP A 110 2.94 -13.12 14.47
N TYR A 111 4.19 -12.76 14.29
CA TYR A 111 5.13 -13.57 13.52
C TYR A 111 5.66 -14.77 14.29
N THR A 112 5.51 -14.81 15.62
CA THR A 112 5.89 -15.96 16.43
C THR A 112 4.92 -17.10 16.23
N SER A 113 3.62 -16.80 16.30
CA SER A 113 2.56 -17.77 16.00
C SER A 113 2.25 -17.90 14.51
N LYS A 114 2.83 -17.04 13.66
CA LYS A 114 2.54 -16.91 12.21
C LYS A 114 1.06 -16.67 11.92
N LYS A 115 0.43 -15.82 12.71
CA LYS A 115 -1.00 -15.51 12.60
C LYS A 115 -1.25 -14.02 12.53
N ALA A 116 -2.35 -13.65 11.86
CA ALA A 116 -2.92 -12.32 11.95
C ALA A 116 -4.35 -12.41 12.45
N SER A 117 -4.70 -11.55 13.40
CA SER A 117 -6.03 -11.43 13.98
C SER A 117 -6.69 -10.16 13.46
N TYR A 118 -7.88 -10.30 12.88
CA TYR A 118 -8.70 -9.21 12.35
C TYR A 118 -9.95 -9.04 13.22
N LEU A 119 -10.26 -7.80 13.58
CA LEU A 119 -11.50 -7.43 14.28
C LEU A 119 -12.10 -6.18 13.63
N GLU A 120 -13.37 -6.24 13.23
CA GLU A 120 -14.14 -5.12 12.69
C GLU A 120 -15.38 -4.88 13.54
N HIS A 121 -15.62 -3.63 13.91
CA HIS A 121 -16.73 -3.20 14.75
C HIS A 121 -17.55 -2.10 14.04
N ASP A 122 -18.86 -2.22 14.05
CA ASP A 122 -19.81 -1.20 13.64
C ASP A 122 -20.11 -0.29 14.84
N ARG A 123 -19.68 0.97 14.77
CA ARG A 123 -19.85 1.93 15.87
C ARG A 123 -21.28 2.44 16.02
N VAL A 124 -22.06 2.42 14.93
CA VAL A 124 -23.49 2.84 14.96
C VAL A 124 -24.33 1.78 15.64
N LYS A 125 -24.11 0.50 15.29
CA LYS A 125 -24.85 -0.64 15.85
C LYS A 125 -24.26 -1.18 17.14
N ASN A 126 -23.05 -0.71 17.51
CA ASN A 126 -22.25 -1.23 18.63
C ASN A 126 -22.09 -2.76 18.58
N ALA A 127 -21.73 -3.28 17.40
CA ALA A 127 -21.67 -4.71 17.14
C ALA A 127 -20.40 -5.11 16.40
N VAL A 128 -19.87 -6.29 16.72
CA VAL A 128 -18.77 -6.91 15.98
C VAL A 128 -19.33 -7.38 14.63
N LEU A 129 -18.74 -6.91 13.52
CA LEU A 129 -19.10 -7.30 12.18
C LEU A 129 -18.30 -8.52 11.70
N SER A 130 -17.04 -8.58 12.11
CA SER A 130 -16.13 -9.66 11.71
C SER A 130 -15.04 -9.82 12.75
N ALA A 131 -14.76 -11.06 13.14
CA ALA A 131 -13.61 -11.45 13.92
C ALA A 131 -13.06 -12.73 13.31
N GLN A 132 -11.79 -12.73 12.91
CA GLN A 132 -11.16 -13.90 12.29
C GLN A 132 -9.65 -13.91 12.51
N GLU A 133 -9.07 -15.08 12.37
CA GLU A 133 -7.66 -15.33 12.41
C GLU A 133 -7.22 -16.06 11.14
N ILE A 134 -6.08 -15.67 10.60
CA ILE A 134 -5.50 -16.27 9.39
C ILE A 134 -4.03 -16.60 9.61
N GLU A 135 -3.52 -17.56 8.84
CA GLU A 135 -2.09 -17.81 8.77
C GLU A 135 -1.39 -16.76 7.88
N ILE A 136 -0.18 -16.37 8.29
CA ILE A 136 0.66 -15.41 7.56
C ILE A 136 2.09 -15.94 7.39
N PRO A 137 2.80 -15.56 6.32
CA PRO A 137 4.23 -15.82 6.19
C PRO A 137 5.06 -15.01 7.20
N SER A 138 6.37 -15.22 7.20
CA SER A 138 7.31 -14.58 8.14
C SER A 138 7.36 -13.04 8.05
N CYS A 139 6.84 -12.46 6.98
CA CYS A 139 6.70 -11.03 6.78
C CYS A 139 5.58 -10.77 5.80
N VAL A 140 4.66 -9.88 6.14
CA VAL A 140 3.64 -9.34 5.24
C VAL A 140 3.59 -7.83 5.36
N HIS A 141 3.14 -7.17 4.32
CA HIS A 141 2.86 -5.74 4.32
C HIS A 141 1.35 -5.52 4.29
N ASP A 142 0.87 -4.52 5.00
CA ASP A 142 -0.45 -3.95 4.73
C ASP A 142 -0.39 -3.05 3.48
N VAL A 143 -1.54 -2.59 3.00
CA VAL A 143 -1.59 -1.83 1.73
C VAL A 143 -0.80 -0.51 1.81
N VAL A 144 -0.90 0.22 2.93
CA VAL A 144 -0.18 1.50 3.10
C VAL A 144 1.31 1.25 3.34
N GLY A 145 1.66 0.31 4.23
CA GLY A 145 3.05 -0.11 4.45
C GLY A 145 3.71 -0.64 3.17
N GLY A 146 2.94 -1.33 2.32
CA GLY A 146 3.39 -1.81 1.02
C GLY A 146 3.80 -0.70 0.06
N ILE A 147 3.15 0.47 0.09
CA ILE A 147 3.57 1.65 -0.70
C ILE A 147 4.95 2.14 -0.25
N PHE A 148 5.21 2.17 1.07
CA PHE A 148 6.52 2.55 1.59
C PHE A 148 7.58 1.49 1.30
N PHE A 149 7.24 0.21 1.41
CA PHE A 149 8.14 -0.87 1.02
C PHE A 149 8.49 -0.81 -0.47
N LEU A 150 7.53 -0.50 -1.35
CA LEU A 150 7.77 -0.32 -2.78
C LEU A 150 8.85 0.73 -3.07
N ARG A 151 8.95 1.79 -2.26
CA ARG A 151 9.99 2.84 -2.38
C ARG A 151 11.40 2.30 -2.12
N THR A 152 11.54 1.16 -1.44
CA THR A 152 12.83 0.53 -1.18
C THR A 152 13.32 -0.36 -2.32
N LEU A 153 12.45 -0.67 -3.26
CA LEU A 153 12.76 -1.55 -4.38
C LEU A 153 13.46 -0.78 -5.51
N ASN A 154 14.43 -1.44 -6.14
CA ASN A 154 15.09 -0.95 -7.33
C ASN A 154 14.71 -1.84 -8.50
N LEU A 155 13.50 -1.63 -9.04
CA LEU A 155 13.02 -2.35 -10.21
C LEU A 155 13.12 -1.48 -11.45
N GLU A 156 13.80 -1.98 -12.46
CA GLU A 156 13.84 -1.39 -13.79
C GLU A 156 12.57 -1.77 -14.58
N PRO A 157 12.13 -0.92 -15.52
CA PRO A 157 11.01 -1.26 -16.41
C PRO A 157 11.11 -2.67 -17.00
N GLY A 158 10.00 -3.42 -16.92
CA GLY A 158 9.93 -4.82 -17.29
C GLY A 158 10.21 -5.82 -16.16
N GLN A 159 10.85 -5.41 -15.09
CA GLN A 159 11.11 -6.27 -13.93
C GLN A 159 9.88 -6.37 -13.02
N SER A 160 9.80 -7.46 -12.28
CA SER A 160 8.73 -7.69 -11.30
C SER A 160 9.22 -8.45 -10.08
N VAL A 161 8.49 -8.30 -8.97
CA VAL A 161 8.75 -8.99 -7.70
C VAL A 161 7.43 -9.42 -7.08
N GLY A 162 7.46 -10.49 -6.28
CA GLY A 162 6.34 -10.88 -5.41
C GLY A 162 6.41 -10.13 -4.09
N LEU A 163 5.32 -9.46 -3.71
CA LEU A 163 5.17 -8.75 -2.45
C LEU A 163 4.13 -9.46 -1.58
N PRO A 164 4.52 -10.05 -0.44
CA PRO A 164 3.57 -10.61 0.51
C PRO A 164 2.72 -9.49 1.12
N VAL A 165 1.41 -9.55 0.96
CA VAL A 165 0.45 -8.55 1.47
C VAL A 165 -0.71 -9.21 2.20
N SER A 166 -1.27 -8.50 3.18
CA SER A 166 -2.44 -8.95 3.93
C SER A 166 -3.35 -7.78 4.30
N ASP A 167 -4.66 -8.01 4.24
CA ASP A 167 -5.71 -7.12 4.76
C ASP A 167 -6.28 -7.62 6.10
N GLY A 168 -5.62 -8.62 6.72
CA GLY A 168 -6.06 -9.29 7.93
C GLY A 168 -7.12 -10.36 7.72
N LYS A 169 -7.75 -10.41 6.54
CA LYS A 169 -8.76 -11.43 6.16
C LYS A 169 -8.16 -12.52 5.28
N LYS A 170 -7.11 -12.20 4.56
CA LYS A 170 -6.25 -13.16 3.87
C LYS A 170 -4.84 -12.59 3.66
N ALA A 171 -3.89 -13.47 3.42
CA ALA A 171 -2.53 -13.14 3.01
C ALA A 171 -2.25 -13.75 1.64
N VAL A 172 -1.61 -12.97 0.75
CA VAL A 172 -1.30 -13.36 -0.62
C VAL A 172 0.07 -12.81 -1.02
N VAL A 173 0.65 -13.36 -2.08
CA VAL A 173 1.79 -12.74 -2.75
C VAL A 173 1.28 -11.97 -3.95
N ALA A 174 1.26 -10.65 -3.85
CA ALA A 174 0.89 -9.78 -4.95
C ALA A 174 2.09 -9.57 -5.88
N LYS A 175 1.87 -9.66 -7.20
CA LYS A 175 2.89 -9.24 -8.17
C LYS A 175 2.98 -7.71 -8.18
N VAL A 176 4.20 -7.19 -8.11
CA VAL A 176 4.54 -5.79 -8.39
C VAL A 176 5.39 -5.77 -9.64
N GLN A 177 5.02 -4.98 -10.64
CA GLN A 177 5.73 -4.87 -11.90
C GLN A 177 6.08 -3.41 -12.20
N ALA A 178 7.36 -3.12 -12.44
CA ALA A 178 7.78 -1.85 -13.00
C ALA A 178 7.43 -1.85 -14.50
N MET A 179 6.59 -0.88 -14.93
CA MET A 179 6.05 -0.83 -16.29
C MET A 179 6.95 -0.02 -17.20
N GLN A 180 6.94 1.28 -17.06
CA GLN A 180 7.67 2.21 -17.92
C GLN A 180 8.04 3.50 -17.19
N ARG A 181 9.00 4.24 -17.76
CA ARG A 181 9.33 5.60 -17.33
C ARG A 181 8.37 6.58 -17.98
N GLU A 182 7.89 7.53 -17.19
CA GLU A 182 6.96 8.58 -17.62
C GLU A 182 7.32 9.90 -16.93
N ASP A 183 7.16 11.01 -17.64
CA ASP A 183 7.25 12.33 -17.05
C ASP A 183 5.85 12.76 -16.57
N LEU A 184 5.71 13.04 -15.27
CA LEU A 184 4.48 13.53 -14.68
C LEU A 184 4.64 14.97 -14.22
N LYS A 185 3.59 15.78 -14.48
CA LYS A 185 3.45 17.13 -13.95
C LYS A 185 2.24 17.16 -13.03
N VAL A 186 2.49 17.37 -11.74
CA VAL A 186 1.49 17.50 -10.68
C VAL A 186 1.66 18.86 -9.98
N ALA A 187 0.78 19.21 -9.04
CA ALA A 187 0.86 20.51 -8.34
C ALA A 187 2.19 20.67 -7.57
N ALA A 188 2.75 19.58 -7.03
CA ALA A 188 4.03 19.60 -6.34
C ALA A 188 5.26 19.77 -7.26
N GLY A 189 5.08 19.74 -8.59
CA GLY A 189 6.17 19.92 -9.56
C GLY A 189 6.14 18.93 -10.72
N ALA A 190 7.25 18.91 -11.47
CA ALA A 190 7.48 17.97 -12.56
C ALA A 190 8.45 16.87 -12.11
N TYR A 191 8.14 15.62 -12.40
CA TYR A 191 8.89 14.46 -11.95
C TYR A 191 9.12 13.49 -13.10
N LYS A 192 10.35 12.98 -13.22
CA LYS A 192 10.59 11.73 -13.93
C LYS A 192 10.15 10.61 -13.01
N THR A 193 9.38 9.68 -13.49
CA THR A 193 8.79 8.61 -12.67
C THR A 193 8.94 7.25 -13.34
N ILE A 194 8.89 6.20 -12.53
CA ILE A 194 8.61 4.85 -12.97
C ILE A 194 7.20 4.49 -12.51
N ARG A 195 6.35 4.05 -13.44
CA ARG A 195 5.03 3.51 -13.12
C ARG A 195 5.14 2.06 -12.71
N TYR A 196 4.57 1.74 -11.57
CA TYR A 196 4.42 0.37 -11.07
C TYR A 196 2.96 -0.05 -11.15
N GLU A 197 2.71 -1.29 -11.53
CA GLU A 197 1.41 -1.93 -11.36
C GLU A 197 1.49 -2.92 -10.21
N VAL A 198 0.53 -2.83 -9.27
CA VAL A 198 0.43 -3.70 -8.10
C VAL A 198 -0.84 -4.53 -8.23
N PHE A 199 -0.67 -5.84 -8.41
CA PHE A 199 -1.76 -6.76 -8.71
C PHE A 199 -2.45 -7.23 -7.41
N LEU A 200 -3.35 -6.40 -6.87
CA LEU A 200 -4.11 -6.67 -5.64
C LEU A 200 -5.56 -7.06 -5.91
N PHE A 201 -6.07 -6.75 -7.10
CA PHE A 201 -7.45 -6.94 -7.50
C PHE A 201 -7.67 -8.25 -8.25
N ASP A 202 -8.84 -8.44 -8.86
CA ASP A 202 -9.21 -9.63 -9.66
C ASP A 202 -9.06 -10.95 -8.87
N ASN A 203 -9.59 -10.96 -7.62
CA ASN A 203 -9.51 -12.09 -6.67
C ASN A 203 -8.12 -12.39 -6.08
N VAL A 204 -7.11 -11.55 -6.29
CA VAL A 204 -5.83 -11.67 -5.58
C VAL A 204 -6.05 -11.33 -4.10
N LEU A 205 -6.02 -10.07 -3.68
CA LEU A 205 -6.40 -9.62 -2.33
C LEU A 205 -7.87 -9.17 -2.32
N TYR A 206 -8.29 -8.39 -3.29
CA TYR A 206 -9.65 -7.88 -3.45
C TYR A 206 -10.37 -8.55 -4.61
N ARG A 207 -11.67 -8.86 -4.42
CA ARG A 207 -12.48 -9.53 -5.43
C ARG A 207 -12.84 -8.65 -6.61
N ARG A 208 -12.92 -7.33 -6.41
CA ARG A 208 -13.32 -6.39 -7.46
C ARG A 208 -12.27 -6.35 -8.58
N SER A 209 -12.73 -6.16 -9.80
CA SER A 209 -11.83 -5.87 -10.92
C SER A 209 -11.35 -4.43 -10.83
N ALA A 210 -10.04 -4.24 -10.77
CA ALA A 210 -9.39 -2.94 -10.81
C ALA A 210 -7.89 -3.11 -11.07
N HIS A 211 -7.23 -1.99 -11.43
CA HIS A 211 -5.78 -1.90 -11.53
C HIS A 211 -5.29 -0.84 -10.54
N LEU A 212 -4.25 -1.17 -9.78
CA LEU A 212 -3.56 -0.22 -8.92
C LEU A 212 -2.22 0.15 -9.56
N TYR A 213 -2.08 1.43 -9.85
CA TYR A 213 -0.83 2.01 -10.36
C TYR A 213 -0.24 2.96 -9.34
N VAL A 214 1.08 2.92 -9.19
CA VAL A 214 1.86 3.83 -8.35
C VAL A 214 2.99 4.40 -9.19
N TRP A 215 3.09 5.72 -9.29
CA TRP A 215 4.21 6.41 -9.90
C TRP A 215 5.17 6.86 -8.82
N LEU A 216 6.35 6.27 -8.80
CA LEU A 216 7.44 6.70 -7.92
C LEU A 216 8.40 7.59 -8.70
N SER A 217 8.89 8.67 -8.08
CA SER A 217 9.95 9.48 -8.69
C SER A 217 11.19 8.62 -8.98
N ASP A 218 11.77 8.79 -10.16
CA ASP A 218 12.96 8.06 -10.61
C ASP A 218 14.23 8.71 -10.07
N ASP A 219 14.26 8.85 -8.73
CA ASP A 219 15.37 9.37 -7.96
C ASP A 219 15.52 8.60 -6.63
N GLN A 220 16.50 8.93 -5.81
CA GLN A 220 16.76 8.26 -4.54
C GLN A 220 15.62 8.38 -3.52
N ARG A 221 14.74 9.38 -3.65
CA ARG A 221 13.61 9.58 -2.73
C ARG A 221 12.46 8.64 -3.03
N LYS A 222 12.30 8.24 -4.29
CA LYS A 222 11.19 7.38 -4.76
C LYS A 222 9.84 7.86 -4.21
N LEU A 223 9.56 9.16 -4.37
CA LEU A 223 8.32 9.77 -3.90
C LEU A 223 7.12 9.16 -4.64
N PRO A 224 6.06 8.74 -3.96
CA PRO A 224 4.81 8.38 -4.61
C PRO A 224 4.11 9.65 -5.13
N VAL A 225 4.44 10.02 -6.38
CA VAL A 225 3.96 11.24 -7.04
C VAL A 225 2.50 11.13 -7.42
N GLN A 226 2.08 9.93 -7.82
CA GLN A 226 0.69 9.64 -8.16
C GLN A 226 0.35 8.20 -7.77
N ILE A 227 -0.87 8.01 -7.26
CA ILE A 227 -1.46 6.69 -7.00
C ILE A 227 -2.82 6.66 -7.70
N GLN A 228 -3.08 5.62 -8.48
CA GLN A 228 -4.32 5.53 -9.25
C GLN A 228 -4.95 4.15 -9.09
N VAL A 229 -6.24 4.14 -8.75
CA VAL A 229 -7.08 2.93 -8.80
C VAL A 229 -8.03 3.07 -9.98
N ARG A 230 -7.78 2.29 -11.02
CA ARG A 230 -8.59 2.25 -12.23
C ARG A 230 -9.58 1.10 -12.15
N MET A 231 -10.84 1.43 -11.97
CA MET A 231 -11.97 0.49 -11.88
C MET A 231 -12.74 0.45 -13.21
N PRO A 232 -13.70 -0.48 -13.38
CA PRO A 232 -14.59 -0.50 -14.54
C PRO A 232 -15.25 0.87 -14.78
N ILE A 233 -15.59 1.18 -16.03
CA ILE A 233 -16.06 2.49 -16.49
C ILE A 233 -17.29 3.01 -15.71
N THR A 234 -18.11 2.10 -15.20
CA THR A 234 -19.29 2.43 -14.38
C THR A 234 -18.92 3.10 -13.05
N ILE A 235 -17.77 2.74 -12.48
CA ILE A 235 -17.24 3.31 -11.23
C ILE A 235 -16.26 4.43 -11.56
N GLY A 236 -15.35 4.19 -12.51
CA GLY A 236 -14.35 5.14 -12.99
C GLY A 236 -13.01 5.00 -12.29
N THR A 237 -12.22 6.04 -12.39
CA THR A 237 -10.84 6.09 -11.86
C THR A 237 -10.77 7.02 -10.68
N ILE A 238 -10.07 6.59 -9.62
CA ILE A 238 -9.67 7.43 -8.49
C ILE A 238 -8.19 7.68 -8.63
N THR A 239 -7.77 8.95 -8.60
CA THR A 239 -6.37 9.37 -8.70
C THR A 239 -6.01 10.24 -7.51
N LEU A 240 -4.91 9.91 -6.84
CA LEU A 240 -4.27 10.74 -5.84
C LEU A 240 -3.05 11.38 -6.50
N GLU A 241 -3.02 12.71 -6.60
CA GLU A 241 -1.91 13.47 -7.16
C GLU A 241 -1.22 14.29 -6.09
N LEU A 242 0.11 14.20 -6.01
CA LEU A 242 0.90 14.89 -5.02
C LEU A 242 0.77 16.42 -5.17
N GLU A 243 0.27 17.09 -4.14
CA GLU A 243 0.14 18.55 -4.06
C GLU A 243 1.30 19.17 -3.26
N LYS A 244 1.70 18.51 -2.17
CA LYS A 244 2.70 19.07 -1.25
C LYS A 244 3.49 17.97 -0.56
N ARG A 245 4.76 18.26 -0.29
CA ARG A 245 5.66 17.47 0.56
C ARG A 245 6.17 18.34 1.71
N GLU A 246 6.16 17.81 2.92
CA GLU A 246 6.67 18.42 4.16
C GLU A 246 7.70 17.51 4.84
#